data_89928b34338708069778dab4d922efa0
#
_entry.id   89928b34338708069778dab4d922efa0
#
_cell.length_a   1.000
_cell.length_b   1.000
_cell.length_c   1.000
_cell.angle_alpha   90.00
_cell.angle_beta   90.00
_cell.angle_gamma   90.00
#
_symmetry.space_group_name_H-M   'P 1'
#
loop_
_entity.id
_entity.type
_entity.pdbx_description
1 polymer ?
#
loop_
_entity_poly.entity_id
_entity_poly.type
_entity_poly.pdbx_seq_one_letter_code
_entity_poly.pdbx_strand_id
1 'polypeptide(L)'
;IPPAERPAYHMTPYVGWLNDPNGFSYYKGKYHQFYQYNPYDVRWAPMHWGHAVSTDLLHWEYLPCALAPDSPADNGPGCFSGSATEMDDGKQLLMYTSVIAEKQPNGEMRDIQTQSIAIGDGLNYEKPACNPVLTQKDLPEGFSKFDFRDPKIWREADGTYSAVTVCLAEDGSGAAALFQSKDGFDWHFVTVLERCNNQYGKMWECPDFFPLDGKQVLMLGPMEMLPKGEFHNGHNVIAFIGSYD
;
A
#
# COMPACT_ATOMS: atom_id res chain seq x y z
N ILE A 1 -22.54 -13.27 -2.28
CA ILE A 1 -23.33 -13.35 -1.02
C ILE A 1 -24.73 -12.81 -1.32
N PRO A 2 -25.81 -13.55 -1.02
CA PRO A 2 -27.18 -13.06 -1.15
C PRO A 2 -27.38 -11.76 -0.36
N PRO A 3 -28.21 -10.81 -0.84
CA PRO A 3 -28.42 -9.53 -0.15
C PRO A 3 -28.81 -9.67 1.33
N ALA A 4 -29.60 -10.70 1.68
CA ALA A 4 -30.03 -10.95 3.05
C ALA A 4 -28.92 -11.46 3.99
N GLU A 5 -27.80 -11.91 3.45
CA GLU A 5 -26.64 -12.43 4.20
C GLU A 5 -25.49 -11.41 4.25
N ARG A 6 -25.66 -10.26 3.62
CA ARG A 6 -24.65 -9.18 3.64
C ARG A 6 -24.72 -8.42 4.97
N PRO A 7 -23.57 -8.02 5.54
CA PRO A 7 -23.55 -7.13 6.69
C PRO A 7 -24.29 -5.82 6.39
N ALA A 8 -24.98 -5.28 7.39
CA ALA A 8 -25.80 -4.10 7.22
C ALA A 8 -25.00 -2.82 6.97
N TYR A 9 -23.76 -2.75 7.47
CA TYR A 9 -22.90 -1.55 7.39
C TYR A 9 -21.42 -1.83 7.09
N HIS A 10 -20.99 -3.09 7.06
CA HIS A 10 -19.63 -3.42 6.63
C HIS A 10 -19.56 -3.51 5.11
N MET A 11 -18.53 -2.87 4.54
CA MET A 11 -18.26 -2.99 3.13
C MET A 11 -17.85 -4.43 2.77
N THR A 12 -18.52 -5.01 1.78
CA THR A 12 -18.22 -6.34 1.24
C THR A 12 -18.34 -6.33 -0.26
N PRO A 13 -17.49 -7.03 -1.02
CA PRO A 13 -17.63 -7.08 -2.48
C PRO A 13 -18.91 -7.79 -2.89
N TYR A 14 -19.45 -7.45 -4.06
CA TYR A 14 -20.59 -8.18 -4.61
C TYR A 14 -20.24 -9.62 -4.97
N VAL A 15 -19.04 -9.81 -5.51
CA VAL A 15 -18.48 -11.10 -5.92
C VAL A 15 -16.97 -11.10 -5.63
N GLY A 16 -16.34 -12.28 -5.63
CA GLY A 16 -14.90 -12.42 -5.57
C GLY A 16 -14.30 -12.35 -4.17
N TRP A 17 -13.02 -12.01 -4.13
CA TRP A 17 -12.19 -11.92 -2.94
C TRP A 17 -11.91 -10.46 -2.57
N LEU A 18 -11.91 -10.13 -1.29
CA LEU A 18 -11.50 -8.84 -0.74
C LEU A 18 -10.60 -9.08 0.47
N ASN A 19 -9.48 -8.33 0.55
CA ASN A 19 -8.63 -8.27 1.74
C ASN A 19 -8.34 -6.81 2.15
N ASP A 20 -7.11 -6.30 1.99
CA ASP A 20 -6.68 -5.04 2.55
C ASP A 20 -7.50 -3.83 2.07
N PRO A 21 -7.90 -2.92 2.97
CA PRO A 21 -8.31 -1.58 2.58
C PRO A 21 -7.12 -0.79 2.03
N ASN A 22 -7.33 -0.03 0.96
CA ASN A 22 -6.32 0.76 0.29
C ASN A 22 -6.81 2.17 0.04
N GLY A 23 -5.91 3.14 -0.07
CA GLY A 23 -6.17 4.46 -0.59
C GLY A 23 -7.32 5.22 0.08
N PHE A 24 -7.61 4.93 1.36
CA PHE A 24 -8.67 5.63 2.08
C PHE A 24 -8.39 7.13 2.09
N SER A 25 -9.34 7.91 1.58
CA SER A 25 -9.17 9.34 1.39
C SER A 25 -10.51 10.07 1.32
N TYR A 26 -10.52 11.36 1.68
CA TYR A 26 -11.65 12.25 1.41
C TYR A 26 -11.30 13.09 0.19
N TYR A 27 -12.05 12.94 -0.89
CA TYR A 27 -11.77 13.57 -2.16
C TYR A 27 -13.06 13.99 -2.85
N LYS A 28 -13.12 15.23 -3.34
CA LYS A 28 -14.29 15.81 -4.02
C LYS A 28 -15.62 15.60 -3.29
N GLY A 29 -15.60 15.75 -1.96
CA GLY A 29 -16.82 15.68 -1.13
C GLY A 29 -17.30 14.27 -0.78
N LYS A 30 -16.54 13.23 -1.11
CA LYS A 30 -16.83 11.84 -0.76
C LYS A 30 -15.64 11.18 -0.09
N TYR A 31 -15.89 10.21 0.78
CA TYR A 31 -14.90 9.25 1.23
C TYR A 31 -14.71 8.21 0.15
N HIS A 32 -13.47 7.98 -0.25
CA HIS A 32 -13.06 6.94 -1.20
C HIS A 32 -12.39 5.82 -0.42
N GLN A 33 -12.82 4.59 -0.67
CA GLN A 33 -12.21 3.38 -0.16
C GLN A 33 -11.88 2.47 -1.33
N PHE A 34 -10.61 2.26 -1.56
CA PHE A 34 -10.14 1.20 -2.43
C PHE A 34 -9.85 -0.05 -1.60
N TYR A 35 -9.72 -1.18 -2.25
CA TYR A 35 -9.44 -2.44 -1.56
C TYR A 35 -8.82 -3.46 -2.49
N GLN A 36 -7.97 -4.32 -1.94
CA GLN A 36 -7.45 -5.47 -2.66
C GLN A 36 -8.59 -6.34 -3.11
N TYR A 37 -8.64 -6.67 -4.40
CA TYR A 37 -9.80 -7.29 -5.00
C TYR A 37 -9.42 -8.29 -6.10
N ASN A 38 -9.95 -9.52 -6.01
CA ASN A 38 -10.01 -10.43 -7.14
C ASN A 38 -11.48 -10.58 -7.57
N PRO A 39 -11.91 -10.01 -8.71
CA PRO A 39 -13.29 -10.08 -9.17
C PRO A 39 -13.66 -11.45 -9.77
N TYR A 40 -12.70 -12.32 -10.05
CA TYR A 40 -12.91 -13.54 -10.84
C TYR A 40 -13.04 -14.80 -10.00
N ASP A 41 -12.52 -14.81 -8.75
CA ASP A 41 -12.57 -15.97 -7.87
C ASP A 41 -12.70 -15.53 -6.41
N VAL A 42 -13.10 -16.45 -5.54
CA VAL A 42 -13.14 -16.30 -4.07
C VAL A 42 -11.79 -16.60 -3.42
N ARG A 43 -10.71 -16.53 -4.19
CA ARG A 43 -9.33 -16.77 -3.76
C ARG A 43 -8.48 -15.54 -4.07
N TRP A 44 -7.43 -15.37 -3.30
CA TRP A 44 -6.40 -14.38 -3.56
C TRP A 44 -5.71 -14.66 -4.90
N ALA A 45 -5.59 -13.69 -5.77
CA ALA A 45 -4.89 -13.61 -7.07
C ALA A 45 -5.83 -13.46 -8.29
N PRO A 46 -5.40 -12.80 -9.37
CA PRO A 46 -4.51 -11.65 -9.40
C PRO A 46 -5.21 -10.41 -8.82
N MET A 47 -4.44 -9.54 -8.14
CA MET A 47 -5.02 -8.41 -7.41
C MET A 47 -5.32 -7.21 -8.30
N HIS A 48 -6.53 -6.70 -8.12
CA HIS A 48 -7.02 -5.43 -8.60
C HIS A 48 -7.21 -4.48 -7.40
N TRP A 49 -7.48 -3.23 -7.66
CA TRP A 49 -8.08 -2.34 -6.67
C TRP A 49 -9.57 -2.18 -6.99
N GLY A 50 -10.42 -2.79 -6.17
CA GLY A 50 -11.83 -2.43 -6.12
C GLY A 50 -12.00 -1.03 -5.56
N HIS A 51 -13.16 -0.39 -5.80
CA HIS A 51 -13.40 0.99 -5.43
C HIS A 51 -14.83 1.18 -4.95
N ALA A 52 -15.00 1.88 -3.83
CA ALA A 52 -16.29 2.31 -3.31
C ALA A 52 -16.19 3.74 -2.76
N VAL A 53 -17.31 4.46 -2.79
CA VAL A 53 -17.41 5.81 -2.26
C VAL A 53 -18.56 5.94 -1.28
N SER A 54 -18.44 6.85 -0.31
CA SER A 54 -19.46 7.13 0.69
C SER A 54 -19.49 8.60 1.08
N THR A 55 -20.63 9.09 1.53
CA THR A 55 -20.76 10.42 2.14
C THR A 55 -20.84 10.36 3.67
N ASP A 56 -21.03 9.19 4.26
CA ASP A 56 -21.31 8.99 5.69
C ASP A 56 -20.52 7.85 6.34
N LEU A 57 -19.66 7.14 5.57
CA LEU A 57 -18.86 5.98 5.99
C LEU A 57 -19.68 4.71 6.33
N LEU A 58 -20.99 4.76 6.19
CA LEU A 58 -21.91 3.64 6.48
C LEU A 58 -22.52 3.08 5.19
N HIS A 59 -22.92 3.96 4.28
CA HIS A 59 -23.54 3.60 3.00
C HIS A 59 -22.52 3.77 1.87
N TRP A 60 -22.22 2.69 1.19
CA TRP A 60 -21.18 2.63 0.15
C TRP A 60 -21.78 2.40 -1.23
N GLU A 61 -21.43 3.26 -2.16
CA GLU A 61 -21.65 3.11 -3.60
C GLU A 61 -20.40 2.45 -4.22
N TYR A 62 -20.59 1.29 -4.86
CA TYR A 62 -19.50 0.57 -5.52
C TYR A 62 -19.30 1.11 -6.93
N LEU A 63 -18.07 1.42 -7.25
CA LEU A 63 -17.63 1.92 -8.54
C LEU A 63 -16.87 0.82 -9.32
N PRO A 64 -16.57 1.02 -10.61
CA PRO A 64 -15.65 0.15 -11.33
C PRO A 64 -14.30 0.05 -10.62
N CYS A 65 -13.57 -1.06 -10.87
CA CYS A 65 -12.21 -1.21 -10.34
C CYS A 65 -11.34 -0.02 -10.78
N ALA A 66 -10.61 0.56 -9.84
CA ALA A 66 -9.70 1.66 -10.11
C ALA A 66 -8.42 1.18 -10.81
N LEU A 67 -7.90 0.01 -10.40
CA LEU A 67 -6.70 -0.59 -10.98
C LEU A 67 -6.96 -2.05 -11.35
N ALA A 68 -6.38 -2.48 -12.47
CA ALA A 68 -6.31 -3.87 -12.93
C ALA A 68 -4.85 -4.23 -13.23
N PRO A 69 -4.45 -5.52 -13.20
CA PRO A 69 -3.09 -5.96 -13.53
C PRO A 69 -2.88 -5.97 -15.07
N ASP A 70 -2.87 -4.80 -15.69
CA ASP A 70 -2.92 -4.58 -17.13
C ASP A 70 -1.71 -3.82 -17.71
N SER A 71 -0.69 -3.56 -16.87
CA SER A 71 0.54 -2.88 -17.28
C SER A 71 1.77 -3.79 -17.16
N PRO A 72 2.87 -3.51 -17.87
CA PRO A 72 4.11 -4.28 -17.73
C PRO A 72 4.67 -4.35 -16.31
N ALA A 73 4.34 -3.39 -15.44
CA ALA A 73 4.81 -3.35 -14.07
C ALA A 73 4.00 -4.24 -13.12
N ASP A 74 2.77 -4.63 -13.48
CA ASP A 74 1.83 -5.33 -12.60
C ASP A 74 1.10 -6.52 -13.22
N ASN A 75 1.50 -6.99 -14.39
CA ASN A 75 0.85 -8.07 -15.12
C ASN A 75 1.11 -9.49 -14.58
N GLY A 76 1.60 -9.60 -13.34
CA GLY A 76 1.80 -10.82 -12.59
C GLY A 76 0.77 -10.99 -11.47
N PRO A 77 1.19 -11.11 -10.20
CA PRO A 77 0.30 -11.12 -9.04
C PRO A 77 -0.58 -9.86 -8.92
N GLY A 78 -0.19 -8.74 -9.51
CA GLY A 78 -1.06 -7.60 -9.76
C GLY A 78 -0.75 -6.34 -8.99
N CYS A 79 -1.81 -5.61 -8.67
CA CYS A 79 -1.76 -4.33 -7.95
C CYS A 79 -1.96 -4.60 -6.46
N PHE A 80 -0.86 -4.65 -5.67
CA PHE A 80 -0.90 -4.85 -4.23
C PHE A 80 -1.23 -3.56 -3.49
N SER A 81 -1.17 -3.60 -2.17
CA SER A 81 -1.61 -2.52 -1.29
C SER A 81 -0.86 -1.21 -1.49
N GLY A 82 -1.49 -0.13 -1.07
CA GLY A 82 -1.00 1.23 -1.17
C GLY A 82 -2.00 2.27 -0.69
N SER A 83 -1.79 3.52 -1.06
CA SER A 83 -2.53 4.66 -0.53
C SER A 83 -2.85 5.71 -1.60
N ALA A 84 -3.54 6.77 -1.20
CA ALA A 84 -3.96 7.86 -2.08
C ALA A 84 -3.70 9.23 -1.44
N THR A 85 -3.45 10.24 -2.28
CA THR A 85 -3.40 11.65 -1.90
C THR A 85 -3.93 12.54 -3.02
N GLU A 86 -4.27 13.79 -2.72
CA GLU A 86 -4.67 14.77 -3.72
C GLU A 86 -3.44 15.53 -4.24
N MET A 87 -3.43 15.80 -5.55
CA MET A 87 -2.40 16.57 -6.24
C MET A 87 -2.80 18.04 -6.35
N ASP A 88 -1.82 18.92 -6.67
CA ASP A 88 -2.04 20.36 -6.85
C ASP A 88 -3.05 20.72 -7.93
N ASP A 89 -3.15 19.91 -8.98
CA ASP A 89 -4.11 20.10 -10.06
C ASP A 89 -5.51 19.57 -9.73
N GLY A 90 -5.74 19.12 -8.50
CA GLY A 90 -7.01 18.59 -8.02
C GLY A 90 -7.31 17.16 -8.51
N LYS A 91 -6.32 16.45 -9.07
CA LYS A 91 -6.42 15.02 -9.35
C LYS A 91 -6.07 14.19 -8.11
N GLN A 92 -6.45 12.94 -8.12
CA GLN A 92 -6.09 11.99 -7.09
C GLN A 92 -4.92 11.13 -7.58
N LEU A 93 -3.86 11.07 -6.79
CA LEU A 93 -2.70 10.22 -6.98
C LEU A 93 -2.87 8.97 -6.13
N LEU A 94 -2.87 7.81 -6.76
CA LEU A 94 -2.76 6.51 -6.11
C LEU A 94 -1.31 6.06 -6.23
N MET A 95 -0.72 5.59 -5.13
CA MET A 95 0.57 4.91 -5.14
C MET A 95 0.37 3.50 -4.61
N TYR A 96 0.81 2.49 -5.34
CA TYR A 96 0.54 1.09 -5.05
C TYR A 96 1.76 0.22 -5.35
N THR A 97 1.82 -0.95 -4.74
CA THR A 97 2.85 -1.92 -5.07
C THR A 97 2.44 -2.68 -6.32
N SER A 98 3.22 -2.54 -7.36
CA SER A 98 3.08 -3.28 -8.61
C SER A 98 3.95 -4.52 -8.57
N VAL A 99 3.38 -5.67 -8.97
CA VAL A 99 4.04 -6.97 -8.81
C VAL A 99 4.05 -7.76 -10.11
N ILE A 100 5.24 -8.17 -10.51
CA ILE A 100 5.47 -9.12 -11.59
C ILE A 100 6.08 -10.41 -11.05
N ALA A 101 5.89 -11.52 -11.75
CA ALA A 101 6.57 -12.77 -11.46
C ALA A 101 7.78 -12.92 -12.37
N GLU A 102 8.97 -13.05 -11.81
CA GLU A 102 10.23 -13.17 -12.56
C GLU A 102 10.91 -14.53 -12.29
N LYS A 103 11.38 -15.16 -13.36
CA LYS A 103 12.13 -16.41 -13.25
C LYS A 103 13.57 -16.10 -12.84
N GLN A 104 13.97 -16.63 -11.69
CA GLN A 104 15.32 -16.47 -11.15
C GLN A 104 16.32 -17.43 -11.84
N PRO A 105 17.64 -17.20 -11.74
CA PRO A 105 18.67 -18.06 -12.33
C PRO A 105 18.60 -19.52 -11.88
N ASN A 106 18.09 -19.81 -10.67
CA ASN A 106 17.87 -21.16 -10.16
C ASN A 106 16.60 -21.83 -10.72
N GLY A 107 15.83 -21.13 -11.57
CA GLY A 107 14.61 -21.63 -12.18
C GLY A 107 13.32 -21.38 -11.41
N GLU A 108 13.41 -20.87 -10.17
CA GLU A 108 12.24 -20.53 -9.36
C GLU A 108 11.58 -19.23 -9.86
N MET A 109 10.25 -19.19 -9.77
CA MET A 109 9.50 -17.94 -9.96
C MET A 109 9.49 -17.17 -8.65
N ARG A 110 9.77 -15.87 -8.70
CA ARG A 110 9.68 -14.97 -7.58
C ARG A 110 8.96 -13.69 -7.94
N ASP A 111 8.21 -13.19 -6.98
CA ASP A 111 7.54 -11.89 -7.08
C ASP A 111 8.57 -10.77 -6.92
N ILE A 112 8.55 -9.84 -7.86
CA ILE A 112 9.31 -8.60 -7.81
C ILE A 112 8.33 -7.49 -7.51
N GLN A 113 8.51 -6.84 -6.36
CA GLN A 113 7.66 -5.78 -5.85
C GLN A 113 8.32 -4.42 -6.11
N THR A 114 7.60 -3.53 -6.77
CA THR A 114 8.02 -2.16 -7.06
C THR A 114 6.87 -1.19 -6.77
N GLN A 115 7.12 0.11 -6.66
CA GLN A 115 6.03 1.05 -6.46
C GLN A 115 5.68 1.73 -7.77
N SER A 116 4.39 1.74 -8.07
CA SER A 116 3.81 2.39 -9.24
C SER A 116 2.74 3.38 -8.83
N ILE A 117 2.41 4.29 -9.74
CA ILE A 117 1.37 5.30 -9.53
C ILE A 117 0.25 5.19 -10.56
N ALA A 118 -0.92 5.69 -10.18
CA ALA A 118 -2.00 5.97 -11.11
C ALA A 118 -2.64 7.31 -10.74
N ILE A 119 -3.06 8.07 -11.74
CA ILE A 119 -3.59 9.41 -11.57
C ILE A 119 -5.00 9.46 -12.15
N GLY A 120 -5.94 10.03 -11.39
CA GLY A 120 -7.33 10.03 -11.81
C GLY A 120 -8.17 11.16 -11.24
N ASP A 121 -9.44 11.09 -11.56
CA ASP A 121 -10.46 12.10 -11.23
C ASP A 121 -11.39 11.67 -10.07
N GLY A 122 -11.12 10.50 -9.49
CA GLY A 122 -11.96 9.86 -8.48
C GLY A 122 -12.87 8.77 -9.06
N LEU A 123 -12.85 8.55 -10.36
CA LEU A 123 -13.58 7.49 -11.06
C LEU A 123 -12.67 6.73 -12.02
N ASN A 124 -11.95 7.44 -12.89
CA ASN A 124 -11.06 6.88 -13.89
C ASN A 124 -9.62 7.18 -13.51
N TYR A 125 -8.75 6.17 -13.64
CA TYR A 125 -7.34 6.25 -13.30
C TYR A 125 -6.48 5.77 -14.46
N GLU A 126 -5.41 6.50 -14.73
CA GLU A 126 -4.44 6.19 -15.77
C GLU A 126 -3.07 5.90 -15.14
N LYS A 127 -2.43 4.83 -15.58
CA LYS A 127 -1.07 4.45 -15.18
C LYS A 127 -0.07 5.11 -16.14
N PRO A 128 0.78 6.03 -15.68
CA PRO A 128 1.76 6.68 -16.53
C PRO A 128 2.84 5.69 -17.02
N ALA A 129 3.38 5.95 -18.20
CA ALA A 129 4.38 5.08 -18.83
C ALA A 129 5.74 5.04 -18.09
N CYS A 130 5.97 5.96 -17.13
CA CYS A 130 7.17 5.97 -16.29
C CYS A 130 7.15 4.92 -15.17
N ASN A 131 6.02 4.21 -14.96
CA ASN A 131 5.95 3.14 -13.97
C ASN A 131 6.92 1.99 -14.26
N PRO A 132 7.52 1.38 -13.22
CA PRO A 132 7.43 1.74 -11.81
C PRO A 132 8.23 3.01 -11.47
N VAL A 133 7.75 3.80 -10.48
CA VAL A 133 8.42 5.05 -10.03
C VAL A 133 9.44 4.82 -8.90
N LEU A 134 9.34 3.70 -8.19
CA LEU A 134 10.33 3.24 -7.21
C LEU A 134 10.59 1.75 -7.37
N THR A 135 11.86 1.40 -7.33
CA THR A 135 12.35 0.01 -7.45
C THR A 135 13.31 -0.30 -6.31
N GLN A 136 13.74 -1.54 -6.20
CA GLN A 136 14.77 -1.95 -5.23
C GLN A 136 16.12 -1.24 -5.41
N LYS A 137 16.36 -0.64 -6.58
CA LYS A 137 17.58 0.14 -6.84
C LYS A 137 17.60 1.48 -6.12
N ASP A 138 16.43 1.95 -5.71
CA ASP A 138 16.24 3.20 -5.00
C ASP A 138 16.39 3.01 -3.47
N LEU A 139 16.46 1.76 -3.00
CA LEU A 139 16.80 1.41 -1.63
C LEU A 139 18.34 1.43 -1.44
N PRO A 140 18.82 1.78 -0.24
CA PRO A 140 20.24 1.68 0.08
C PRO A 140 20.74 0.22 0.07
N GLU A 141 22.05 0.02 0.05
CA GLU A 141 22.64 -1.31 0.19
C GLU A 141 22.19 -2.02 1.48
N GLY A 142 22.07 -3.33 1.44
CA GLY A 142 21.64 -4.16 2.58
C GLY A 142 20.14 -4.40 2.65
N PHE A 143 19.37 -4.09 1.58
CA PHE A 143 17.96 -4.44 1.48
C PHE A 143 17.70 -5.51 0.42
N SER A 144 16.69 -6.34 0.71
CA SER A 144 16.18 -7.39 -0.21
C SER A 144 15.61 -6.75 -1.47
N LYS A 145 15.87 -7.39 -2.60
CA LYS A 145 15.30 -7.00 -3.90
C LYS A 145 13.91 -7.57 -4.17
N PHE A 146 13.31 -8.28 -3.21
CA PHE A 146 12.03 -8.95 -3.41
C PHE A 146 10.89 -8.33 -2.61
N ASP A 147 11.15 -7.99 -1.37
CA ASP A 147 10.15 -7.50 -0.42
C ASP A 147 10.29 -5.98 -0.27
N PHE A 148 9.46 -5.24 -1.01
CA PHE A 148 9.41 -3.79 -1.03
C PHE A 148 7.99 -3.36 -1.41
N ARG A 149 7.13 -2.98 -0.43
CA ARG A 149 5.70 -2.85 -0.66
C ARG A 149 4.98 -1.85 0.22
N ASP A 150 3.69 -1.70 -0.05
CA ASP A 150 2.66 -1.02 0.73
C ASP A 150 2.95 0.47 0.97
N PRO A 151 3.07 1.30 -0.07
CA PRO A 151 3.41 2.70 0.09
C PRO A 151 2.28 3.49 0.76
N LYS A 152 2.60 4.21 1.83
CA LYS A 152 1.78 5.27 2.40
C LYS A 152 2.29 6.61 1.92
N ILE A 153 1.52 7.28 1.05
CA ILE A 153 1.84 8.58 0.49
C ILE A 153 1.07 9.69 1.20
N TRP A 154 1.68 10.84 1.36
CA TRP A 154 1.02 12.09 1.75
C TRP A 154 1.68 13.29 1.11
N ARG A 155 1.03 14.43 1.21
CA ARG A 155 1.55 15.70 0.75
C ARG A 155 1.98 16.54 1.93
N GLU A 156 3.19 17.09 1.87
CA GLU A 156 3.75 17.98 2.85
C GLU A 156 3.18 19.40 2.72
N ALA A 157 3.35 20.22 3.75
CA ALA A 157 2.86 21.60 3.77
C ALA A 157 3.54 22.48 2.72
N ASP A 158 4.76 22.16 2.31
CA ASP A 158 5.52 22.86 1.25
C ASP A 158 5.14 22.43 -0.16
N GLY A 159 4.22 21.45 -0.29
CA GLY A 159 3.74 20.92 -1.56
C GLY A 159 4.52 19.71 -2.09
N THR A 160 5.61 19.31 -1.45
CA THR A 160 6.32 18.06 -1.77
C THR A 160 5.48 16.83 -1.35
N TYR A 161 5.83 15.69 -1.91
CA TYR A 161 5.22 14.40 -1.55
C TYR A 161 6.21 13.59 -0.74
N SER A 162 5.71 12.92 0.29
CA SER A 162 6.45 11.94 1.06
C SER A 162 5.77 10.58 0.96
N ALA A 163 6.54 9.51 1.02
CA ALA A 163 6.03 8.15 1.04
C ALA A 163 6.83 7.28 2.01
N VAL A 164 6.15 6.54 2.86
CA VAL A 164 6.74 5.45 3.64
C VAL A 164 6.37 4.13 3.00
N THR A 165 7.37 3.29 2.77
CA THR A 165 7.19 1.91 2.32
C THR A 165 7.83 0.95 3.29
N VAL A 166 7.41 -0.31 3.29
CA VAL A 166 8.10 -1.35 4.05
C VAL A 166 8.98 -2.18 3.13
N CYS A 167 10.12 -2.58 3.65
CA CYS A 167 11.10 -3.39 2.93
C CYS A 167 11.78 -4.38 3.88
N LEU A 168 12.33 -5.45 3.33
CA LEU A 168 13.07 -6.45 4.08
C LEU A 168 14.57 -6.18 3.93
N ALA A 169 15.29 -6.06 5.05
CA ALA A 169 16.74 -6.02 5.04
C ALA A 169 17.34 -7.40 4.75
N GLU A 170 18.61 -7.47 4.31
CA GLU A 170 19.30 -8.73 3.99
C GLU A 170 19.47 -9.65 5.21
N ASP A 171 19.44 -9.10 6.43
CA ASP A 171 19.44 -9.88 7.67
C ASP A 171 18.09 -10.52 8.00
N GLY A 172 17.08 -10.36 7.14
CA GLY A 172 15.73 -10.88 7.30
C GLY A 172 14.83 -10.05 8.23
N SER A 173 15.22 -8.81 8.56
CA SER A 173 14.41 -7.92 9.38
C SER A 173 13.68 -6.85 8.55
N GLY A 174 12.44 -6.56 8.93
CA GLY A 174 11.62 -5.52 8.32
C GLY A 174 12.13 -4.11 8.65
N ALA A 175 11.91 -3.18 7.73
CA ALA A 175 12.20 -1.77 7.92
C ALA A 175 11.14 -0.89 7.23
N ALA A 176 10.96 0.32 7.73
CA ALA A 176 10.13 1.36 7.13
C ALA A 176 11.05 2.43 6.50
N ALA A 177 11.02 2.55 5.19
CA ALA A 177 11.84 3.47 4.40
C ALA A 177 11.03 4.69 3.96
N LEU A 178 11.60 5.87 4.13
CA LEU A 178 11.02 7.16 3.73
C LEU A 178 11.61 7.62 2.40
N PHE A 179 10.73 8.03 1.52
CA PHE A 179 11.03 8.62 0.22
C PHE A 179 10.36 9.98 0.08
N GLN A 180 10.93 10.85 -0.73
CA GLN A 180 10.34 12.15 -1.08
C GLN A 180 10.37 12.39 -2.58
N SER A 181 9.41 13.20 -3.05
CA SER A 181 9.29 13.65 -4.43
C SER A 181 8.74 15.08 -4.49
N LYS A 182 9.16 15.85 -5.49
CA LYS A 182 8.63 17.20 -5.74
C LYS A 182 7.35 17.19 -6.59
N ASP A 183 7.13 16.13 -7.35
CA ASP A 183 6.11 16.07 -8.38
C ASP A 183 5.23 14.80 -8.32
N GLY A 184 5.57 13.86 -7.43
CA GLY A 184 4.92 12.56 -7.31
C GLY A 184 5.41 11.50 -8.32
N PHE A 185 6.39 11.84 -9.17
CA PHE A 185 6.93 10.96 -10.22
C PHE A 185 8.39 10.58 -9.98
N ASP A 186 9.23 11.55 -9.65
CA ASP A 186 10.65 11.34 -9.38
C ASP A 186 10.88 11.28 -7.87
N TRP A 187 11.19 10.08 -7.37
CA TRP A 187 11.31 9.78 -5.95
C TRP A 187 12.76 9.52 -5.56
N HIS A 188 13.14 9.98 -4.39
CA HIS A 188 14.45 9.71 -3.83
C HIS A 188 14.35 9.23 -2.39
N PHE A 189 15.24 8.33 -2.01
CA PHE A 189 15.38 7.84 -0.65
C PHE A 189 15.84 8.95 0.30
N VAL A 190 15.20 9.05 1.46
CA VAL A 190 15.56 10.02 2.51
C VAL A 190 16.25 9.30 3.67
N THR A 191 15.56 8.37 4.31
CA THR A 191 16.07 7.65 5.49
C THR A 191 15.27 6.39 5.76
N VAL A 192 15.74 5.59 6.70
CA VAL A 192 14.98 4.52 7.35
C VAL A 192 14.41 5.06 8.65
N LEU A 193 13.08 5.12 8.74
CA LEU A 193 12.38 5.61 9.93
C LEU A 193 12.52 4.67 11.11
N GLU A 194 12.38 3.36 10.86
CA GLU A 194 12.46 2.33 11.90
C GLU A 194 12.91 0.99 11.30
N ARG A 195 13.59 0.18 12.13
CA ARG A 195 14.03 -1.19 11.82
C ARG A 195 13.51 -2.16 12.86
N CYS A 196 13.08 -3.31 12.39
CA CYS A 196 12.61 -4.39 13.24
C CYS A 196 13.72 -4.96 14.15
N ASN A 197 14.95 -5.06 13.64
CA ASN A 197 16.09 -5.71 14.34
C ASN A 197 15.70 -7.09 14.92
N ASN A 198 14.82 -7.83 14.24
CA ASN A 198 14.26 -9.12 14.67
C ASN A 198 13.55 -9.10 16.04
N GLN A 199 13.06 -7.95 16.50
CA GLN A 199 12.33 -7.80 17.77
C GLN A 199 10.81 -7.85 17.58
N TYR A 200 10.31 -7.40 16.43
CA TYR A 200 8.89 -7.26 16.13
C TYR A 200 8.56 -7.98 14.81
N GLY A 201 8.63 -9.32 14.86
CA GLY A 201 8.40 -10.15 13.69
C GLY A 201 9.58 -10.15 12.69
N LYS A 202 9.26 -10.44 11.45
CA LYS A 202 10.21 -10.39 10.33
C LYS A 202 9.85 -9.26 9.37
N MET A 203 9.14 -9.56 8.28
CA MET A 203 8.64 -8.54 7.37
C MET A 203 7.49 -7.74 7.99
N TRP A 204 7.37 -6.50 7.60
CA TRP A 204 6.30 -5.60 7.95
C TRP A 204 5.39 -5.33 6.76
N GLU A 205 4.13 -4.96 7.04
CA GLU A 205 3.11 -4.67 6.03
C GLU A 205 2.31 -3.43 6.39
N CYS A 206 1.72 -2.80 5.38
CA CYS A 206 0.71 -1.75 5.48
C CYS A 206 1.09 -0.62 6.45
N PRO A 207 2.20 0.10 6.24
CA PRO A 207 2.58 1.22 7.10
C PRO A 207 1.56 2.34 6.98
N ASP A 208 1.26 2.98 8.10
CA ASP A 208 0.58 4.29 8.14
C ASP A 208 1.44 5.27 8.95
N PHE A 209 1.51 6.52 8.49
CA PHE A 209 2.35 7.54 9.10
C PHE A 209 1.60 8.85 9.18
N PHE A 210 1.32 9.32 10.40
CA PHE A 210 0.43 10.46 10.61
C PHE A 210 0.73 11.21 11.92
N PRO A 211 0.44 12.51 12.00
CA PRO A 211 0.52 13.28 13.24
C PRO A 211 -0.67 12.99 14.14
N LEU A 212 -0.42 12.86 15.44
CA LEU A 212 -1.43 12.76 16.50
C LEU A 212 -0.96 13.42 17.78
N ASP A 213 -1.73 14.38 18.29
CA ASP A 213 -1.46 15.11 19.56
C ASP A 213 -0.02 15.64 19.68
N GLY A 214 0.50 16.23 18.60
CA GLY A 214 1.85 16.81 18.57
C GLY A 214 2.98 15.77 18.55
N LYS A 215 2.66 14.52 18.27
CA LYS A 215 3.60 13.43 18.01
C LYS A 215 3.41 12.92 16.59
N GLN A 216 4.40 12.20 16.11
CA GLN A 216 4.28 11.41 14.89
C GLN A 216 4.10 9.94 15.25
N VAL A 217 3.19 9.27 14.56
CA VAL A 217 2.87 7.87 14.76
C VAL A 217 3.20 7.12 13.47
N LEU A 218 4.06 6.10 13.57
CA LEU A 218 4.25 5.08 12.55
C LEU A 218 3.51 3.82 13.01
N MET A 219 2.48 3.44 12.29
CA MET A 219 1.71 2.21 12.52
C MET A 219 1.99 1.20 11.41
N LEU A 220 2.11 -0.06 11.75
CA LEU A 220 2.36 -1.12 10.75
C LEU A 220 1.97 -2.51 11.29
N GLY A 221 1.86 -3.46 10.37
CA GLY A 221 1.54 -4.87 10.64
C GLY A 221 2.76 -5.78 10.57
N PRO A 222 3.39 -6.17 11.70
CA PRO A 222 4.47 -7.14 11.67
C PRO A 222 3.95 -8.55 11.41
N MET A 223 4.67 -9.27 10.56
CA MET A 223 4.45 -10.69 10.28
C MET A 223 5.40 -11.58 11.11
N GLU A 224 4.99 -12.80 11.35
CA GLU A 224 5.78 -13.84 12.03
C GLU A 224 6.33 -13.39 13.40
N MET A 225 5.55 -12.66 14.17
CA MET A 225 5.91 -12.34 15.56
C MET A 225 5.86 -13.59 16.43
N LEU A 226 6.91 -13.83 17.19
CA LEU A 226 6.91 -14.87 18.22
C LEU A 226 6.16 -14.36 19.46
N PRO A 227 5.37 -15.21 20.14
CA PRO A 227 4.71 -14.85 21.38
C PRO A 227 5.71 -14.35 22.42
N LYS A 228 5.53 -13.13 22.90
CA LYS A 228 6.37 -12.53 23.95
C LYS A 228 5.56 -11.47 24.72
N GLY A 229 5.43 -11.64 26.02
CA GLY A 229 4.68 -10.71 26.85
C GLY A 229 3.22 -10.60 26.40
N GLU A 230 2.81 -9.41 25.96
CA GLU A 230 1.46 -9.10 25.48
C GLU A 230 1.23 -9.50 24.01
N PHE A 231 2.27 -9.83 23.27
CA PHE A 231 2.17 -10.24 21.87
C PHE A 231 1.93 -11.74 21.78
N HIS A 232 0.76 -12.13 21.27
CA HIS A 232 0.32 -13.54 21.26
C HIS A 232 0.08 -14.11 19.86
N ASN A 233 -0.06 -13.24 18.84
CA ASN A 233 -0.33 -13.63 17.47
C ASN A 233 0.93 -13.50 16.60
N GLY A 234 1.03 -14.31 15.56
CA GLY A 234 2.07 -14.17 14.53
C GLY A 234 1.94 -12.89 13.70
N HIS A 235 0.72 -12.31 13.63
CA HIS A 235 0.41 -11.04 13.00
C HIS A 235 -0.21 -10.10 14.02
N ASN A 236 0.27 -8.87 14.07
CA ASN A 236 -0.16 -7.84 15.01
C ASN A 236 -0.27 -6.49 14.30
N VAL A 237 -0.73 -5.48 15.02
CA VAL A 237 -0.54 -4.07 14.68
C VAL A 237 0.29 -3.45 15.79
N ILE A 238 1.37 -2.79 15.43
CA ILE A 238 2.24 -2.06 16.36
C ILE A 238 2.32 -0.59 15.96
N ALA A 239 2.59 0.27 16.93
CA ALA A 239 2.78 1.69 16.72
C ALA A 239 4.08 2.17 17.39
N PHE A 240 4.86 2.94 16.65
CA PHE A 240 5.99 3.70 17.14
C PHE A 240 5.58 5.15 17.25
N ILE A 241 5.83 5.78 18.39
CA ILE A 241 5.43 7.16 18.66
C ILE A 241 6.69 8.00 18.93
N GLY A 242 6.86 9.07 18.16
CA GLY A 242 8.07 9.89 18.23
C GLY A 242 7.88 11.31 17.73
N SER A 243 8.96 11.90 17.25
CA SER A 243 8.99 13.16 16.51
C SER A 243 9.47 12.90 15.08
N TYR A 244 9.05 13.78 14.19
CA TYR A 244 9.46 13.81 12.79
C TYR A 244 9.80 15.27 12.45
N ASP A 245 11.06 15.54 12.10
CA ASP A 245 11.62 16.87 11.83
C ASP A 245 12.04 16.98 10.36
#